data_d73b5059d28efaaef9f9296b6ba90346
#
_entry.id   d73b5059d28efaaef9f9296b6ba90346
#
_cell.length_a   1.000
_cell.length_b   1.000
_cell.length_c   1.000
_cell.angle_alpha   90.00
_cell.angle_beta   90.00
_cell.angle_gamma   90.00
#
_symmetry.space_group_name_H-M   'P 1'
#
loop_
_entity.id
_entity.type
_entity.pdbx_description
1 polymer ?
#
loop_
_entity_poly.entity_id
_entity_poly.type
_entity_poly.pdbx_seq_one_letter_code
_entity_poly.pdbx_strand_id
1 'polypeptide(L)'
;MALEKICGMDKPSFMRGFGSLTSEQTIEQIRLASSNMDNPCAIMAPPFERPRERLNELAALSNVRMDFDHGTTTVGFVYRGGIILCVDSRATSGKFIGSQSMQKVVQVNKYMLSTMAGGAADCIYWDRVLTRESRLHELRYKELLSVRSAARFICNVAADYKGMGLCMGMMLAGWSTEGPSLVYVDSDGLRIHGKVFAVGSGASNALGILDTDYRFNLSNEEAFDLAFRAVYHATMRDIFSGGLVRLYHMDRSTWRNVANKDCQELHEKYSKSANNHVVLDAKRKV
;
A
#
# COMPACT_ATOMS: atom_id res chain seq x y z
N MET A 1 12.53 -4.94 -1.13
CA MET A 1 13.13 -6.25 -1.45
C MET A 1 13.46 -6.45 -2.92
N ALA A 2 12.60 -6.11 -3.88
CA ALA A 2 12.98 -6.16 -5.30
C ALA A 2 14.06 -5.12 -5.65
N LEU A 3 13.87 -3.88 -5.23
CA LEU A 3 14.88 -2.83 -5.39
C LEU A 3 16.15 -3.12 -4.59
N GLU A 4 16.03 -3.70 -3.40
CA GLU A 4 17.19 -4.16 -2.62
C GLU A 4 17.99 -5.23 -3.36
N LYS A 5 17.31 -6.18 -4.04
CA LYS A 5 17.96 -7.20 -4.87
C LYS A 5 18.61 -6.61 -6.11
N ILE A 6 17.92 -5.70 -6.81
CA ILE A 6 18.45 -5.03 -8.00
C ILE A 6 19.66 -4.15 -7.63
N CYS A 7 19.58 -3.44 -6.51
CA CYS A 7 20.67 -2.62 -6.00
C CYS A 7 21.74 -3.43 -5.25
N GLY A 8 21.56 -4.74 -5.10
CA GLY A 8 22.50 -5.61 -4.40
C GLY A 8 22.54 -5.41 -2.88
N MET A 9 21.58 -4.67 -2.30
CA MET A 9 21.53 -4.32 -0.89
C MET A 9 21.03 -5.47 0.01
N ASP A 10 20.45 -6.53 -0.58
CA ASP A 10 19.96 -7.71 0.15
C ASP A 10 21.03 -8.78 0.36
N LYS A 11 22.20 -8.59 -0.24
CA LYS A 11 23.27 -9.58 -0.12
C LYS A 11 24.23 -9.16 0.99
N PRO A 12 24.46 -10.04 1.97
CA PRO A 12 25.68 -9.99 2.77
C PRO A 12 26.95 -9.93 1.91
N SER A 13 26.84 -10.23 0.60
CA SER A 13 27.91 -10.10 -0.38
C SER A 13 28.30 -8.66 -0.72
N PHE A 14 27.46 -7.66 -0.48
CA PHE A 14 27.94 -6.27 -0.51
C PHE A 14 29.00 -6.11 0.59
N MET A 15 28.72 -6.60 1.79
CA MET A 15 29.69 -6.68 2.88
C MET A 15 30.83 -7.69 2.59
N ARG A 16 30.57 -8.80 1.88
CA ARG A 16 31.60 -9.77 1.49
C ARG A 16 32.50 -9.24 0.37
N GLY A 17 31.97 -8.46 -0.57
CA GLY A 17 32.75 -7.75 -1.58
C GLY A 17 33.65 -6.68 -0.95
N PHE A 18 33.13 -5.96 0.05
CA PHE A 18 33.92 -5.00 0.83
C PHE A 18 34.92 -5.66 1.78
N GLY A 19 34.64 -6.86 2.27
CA GLY A 19 35.51 -7.60 3.15
C GLY A 19 36.80 -8.16 2.48
N SER A 20 36.85 -8.15 1.14
CA SER A 20 38.03 -8.52 0.36
C SER A 20 38.83 -7.33 -0.18
N LEU A 21 38.30 -6.13 -0.05
CA LEU A 21 38.93 -4.89 -0.49
C LEU A 21 39.64 -4.20 0.69
N THR A 22 40.81 -3.64 0.44
CA THR A 22 41.44 -2.74 1.43
C THR A 22 40.60 -1.49 1.60
N SER A 23 40.73 -0.79 2.73
CA SER A 23 39.99 0.47 2.98
C SER A 23 40.19 1.50 1.87
N GLU A 24 41.38 1.55 1.29
CA GLU A 24 41.70 2.43 0.17
C GLU A 24 40.97 2.04 -1.12
N GLN A 25 40.91 0.74 -1.44
CA GLN A 25 40.16 0.24 -2.60
C GLN A 25 38.67 0.47 -2.46
N THR A 26 38.12 0.38 -1.24
CA THR A 26 36.71 0.67 -0.95
C THR A 26 36.41 2.17 -1.15
N ILE A 27 37.30 3.03 -0.65
CA ILE A 27 37.18 4.50 -0.82
C ILE A 27 37.31 4.86 -2.30
N GLU A 28 38.21 4.24 -3.04
CA GLU A 28 38.38 4.49 -4.48
C GLU A 28 37.15 4.04 -5.29
N GLN A 29 36.54 2.89 -4.97
CA GLN A 29 35.29 2.45 -5.61
C GLN A 29 34.13 3.39 -5.31
N ILE A 30 34.01 3.87 -4.07
CA ILE A 30 33.01 4.88 -3.70
C ILE A 30 33.26 6.19 -4.44
N ARG A 31 34.51 6.60 -4.57
CA ARG A 31 34.94 7.81 -5.28
C ARG A 31 34.65 7.71 -6.78
N LEU A 32 34.98 6.59 -7.42
CA LEU A 32 34.67 6.30 -8.82
C LEU A 32 33.15 6.25 -9.08
N ALA A 33 32.38 5.66 -8.18
CA ALA A 33 30.90 5.65 -8.26
C ALA A 33 30.33 7.07 -8.08
N SER A 34 30.94 7.90 -7.23
CA SER A 34 30.50 9.28 -7.00
C SER A 34 31.01 10.29 -8.04
N SER A 35 32.17 10.03 -8.68
CA SER A 35 32.74 10.92 -9.70
C SER A 35 32.01 10.88 -11.05
N ASN A 36 31.27 9.80 -11.32
CA ASN A 36 30.41 9.67 -12.50
C ASN A 36 28.99 10.20 -12.28
N MET A 37 28.72 10.84 -11.15
CA MET A 37 27.43 11.44 -10.86
C MET A 37 27.57 12.96 -10.88
N ASP A 38 26.81 13.62 -11.73
CA ASP A 38 26.66 15.09 -11.74
C ASP A 38 26.07 15.60 -10.40
N ASN A 39 25.55 14.70 -9.60
CA ASN A 39 25.06 14.98 -8.26
C ASN A 39 25.48 13.85 -7.31
N PRO A 40 26.46 14.06 -6.39
CA PRO A 40 26.90 13.02 -5.45
C PRO A 40 25.84 12.56 -4.45
N CYS A 41 24.71 13.26 -4.35
CA CYS A 41 23.55 12.85 -3.58
C CYS A 41 22.54 12.06 -4.41
N ALA A 42 22.76 11.85 -5.71
CA ALA A 42 21.94 11.01 -6.54
C ALA A 42 22.30 9.54 -6.28
N ILE A 43 21.75 8.99 -5.21
CA ILE A 43 21.76 7.55 -4.97
C ILE A 43 21.18 6.91 -6.23
N MET A 44 21.75 5.79 -6.68
CA MET A 44 21.24 4.98 -7.80
C MET A 44 19.92 4.27 -7.42
N ALA A 45 18.96 5.07 -7.03
CA ALA A 45 17.63 4.67 -6.65
C ALA A 45 16.61 5.43 -7.53
N PRO A 46 15.45 4.84 -7.84
CA PRO A 46 14.40 5.54 -8.56
C PRO A 46 14.05 6.89 -7.89
N PRO A 47 13.51 7.86 -8.64
CA PRO A 47 13.15 7.79 -10.05
C PRO A 47 14.35 7.89 -10.98
N PHE A 48 14.47 7.02 -11.97
CA PHE A 48 15.48 7.09 -13.02
C PHE A 48 15.01 8.00 -14.15
N GLU A 49 15.90 8.74 -14.79
CA GLU A 49 15.58 9.55 -15.97
C GLU A 49 15.08 8.69 -17.15
N ARG A 50 15.68 7.49 -17.31
CA ARG A 50 15.31 6.49 -18.32
C ARG A 50 15.10 5.14 -17.63
N PRO A 51 13.94 4.91 -16.99
CA PRO A 51 13.74 3.74 -16.14
C PRO A 51 13.95 2.42 -16.90
N ARG A 52 13.41 2.32 -18.13
CA ARG A 52 13.49 1.10 -18.92
C ARG A 52 14.92 0.69 -19.25
N GLU A 53 15.73 1.62 -19.72
CA GLU A 53 17.12 1.36 -20.08
C GLU A 53 17.91 0.96 -18.82
N ARG A 54 17.74 1.73 -17.76
CA ARG A 54 18.47 1.55 -16.50
C ARG A 54 18.13 0.25 -15.78
N LEU A 55 16.86 -0.12 -15.73
CA LEU A 55 16.44 -1.38 -15.11
C LEU A 55 16.87 -2.60 -15.92
N ASN A 56 16.88 -2.52 -17.25
CA ASN A 56 17.42 -3.57 -18.11
C ASN A 56 18.93 -3.77 -17.90
N GLU A 57 19.69 -2.69 -17.77
CA GLU A 57 21.11 -2.75 -17.43
C GLU A 57 21.33 -3.40 -16.05
N LEU A 58 20.58 -2.97 -15.03
CA LEU A 58 20.66 -3.52 -13.68
C LEU A 58 20.25 -5.00 -13.64
N ALA A 59 19.19 -5.38 -14.36
CA ALA A 59 18.74 -6.77 -14.45
C ALA A 59 19.80 -7.66 -15.15
N ALA A 60 20.41 -7.18 -16.23
CA ALA A 60 21.49 -7.89 -16.91
C ALA A 60 22.72 -8.08 -16.05
N LEU A 61 23.05 -7.08 -15.22
CA LEU A 61 24.18 -7.14 -14.29
C LEU A 61 23.92 -8.06 -13.08
N SER A 62 22.69 -8.12 -12.58
CA SER A 62 22.38 -8.82 -11.33
C SER A 62 21.92 -10.26 -11.52
N ASN A 63 21.48 -10.65 -12.73
CA ASN A 63 20.85 -11.94 -13.03
C ASN A 63 19.72 -12.32 -12.03
N VAL A 64 18.99 -11.32 -11.54
CA VAL A 64 17.93 -11.48 -10.53
C VAL A 64 16.58 -11.54 -11.20
N ARG A 65 15.87 -12.64 -10.97
CA ARG A 65 14.46 -12.78 -11.31
C ARG A 65 13.62 -12.22 -10.15
N MET A 66 12.75 -11.27 -10.45
CA MET A 66 11.87 -10.67 -9.45
C MET A 66 10.56 -11.46 -9.41
N ASP A 67 10.41 -12.34 -8.42
CA ASP A 67 9.15 -13.01 -8.14
C ASP A 67 8.47 -12.30 -6.95
N PHE A 68 7.27 -11.80 -7.18
CA PHE A 68 6.49 -11.07 -6.18
C PHE A 68 5.26 -11.88 -5.77
N ASP A 69 5.41 -12.69 -4.72
CA ASP A 69 4.26 -13.28 -4.03
C ASP A 69 3.92 -12.41 -2.82
N HIS A 70 2.97 -11.51 -2.99
CA HIS A 70 2.53 -10.60 -1.94
C HIS A 70 1.03 -10.66 -1.76
N GLY A 71 0.61 -10.73 -0.50
CA GLY A 71 -0.78 -10.70 -0.15
C GLY A 71 -1.13 -9.57 0.81
N THR A 72 -2.31 -9.05 0.66
CA THR A 72 -2.83 -7.91 1.40
C THR A 72 -4.33 -7.82 1.19
N THR A 73 -5.05 -7.30 2.17
CA THR A 73 -6.41 -6.83 1.99
C THR A 73 -6.53 -5.39 2.46
N THR A 74 -6.79 -4.48 1.54
CA THR A 74 -7.13 -3.10 1.87
C THR A 74 -8.50 -2.75 1.32
N VAL A 75 -9.30 -2.08 2.12
CA VAL A 75 -10.66 -1.65 1.80
C VAL A 75 -10.75 -0.14 1.98
N GLY A 76 -11.41 0.52 1.06
CA GLY A 76 -11.72 1.94 1.18
C GLY A 76 -13.11 2.26 0.62
N PHE A 77 -13.87 3.08 1.33
CA PHE A 77 -15.13 3.58 0.81
C PHE A 77 -15.52 4.95 1.35
N VAL A 78 -16.28 5.65 0.52
CA VAL A 78 -16.85 6.97 0.82
C VAL A 78 -18.27 6.79 1.30
N TYR A 79 -18.65 7.42 2.39
CA TYR A 79 -20.01 7.42 2.92
C TYR A 79 -20.38 8.81 3.43
N ARG A 80 -21.59 8.99 3.93
CA ARG A 80 -22.07 10.30 4.41
C ARG A 80 -21.18 10.95 5.49
N GLY A 81 -20.55 10.13 6.34
CA GLY A 81 -19.67 10.60 7.42
C GLY A 81 -18.23 10.87 7.00
N GLY A 82 -17.84 10.56 5.74
CA GLY A 82 -16.48 10.76 5.27
C GLY A 82 -15.92 9.62 4.44
N ILE A 83 -14.65 9.30 4.64
CA ILE A 83 -13.96 8.19 3.98
C ILE A 83 -13.46 7.23 5.05
N ILE A 84 -13.62 5.95 4.81
CA ILE A 84 -13.03 4.89 5.62
C ILE A 84 -11.94 4.20 4.80
N LEU A 85 -10.80 3.95 5.45
CA LEU A 85 -9.79 3.02 5.01
C LEU A 85 -9.61 1.95 6.09
N CYS A 86 -9.70 0.68 5.69
CA CYS A 86 -9.51 -0.44 6.58
C CYS A 86 -8.55 -1.44 5.95
N VAL A 87 -7.48 -1.79 6.68
CA VAL A 87 -6.38 -2.57 6.14
C VAL A 87 -5.96 -3.65 7.12
N ASP A 88 -5.50 -4.78 6.60
CA ASP A 88 -4.80 -5.79 7.38
C ASP A 88 -3.35 -5.38 7.64
N SER A 89 -2.60 -6.15 8.41
CA SER A 89 -1.20 -5.84 8.74
C SER A 89 -0.22 -6.98 8.49
N ARG A 90 -0.65 -8.07 7.88
CA ARG A 90 0.26 -9.17 7.54
C ARG A 90 1.13 -8.80 6.34
N ALA A 91 2.42 -9.01 6.46
CA ALA A 91 3.37 -8.98 5.34
C ALA A 91 4.00 -10.36 5.17
N THR A 92 3.97 -10.88 3.94
CA THR A 92 4.53 -12.19 3.61
C THR A 92 5.77 -12.04 2.73
N SER A 93 6.65 -13.02 2.79
CA SER A 93 7.80 -13.15 1.91
C SER A 93 7.82 -14.59 1.40
N GLY A 94 7.27 -14.80 0.20
CA GLY A 94 6.98 -16.13 -0.31
C GLY A 94 6.05 -16.88 0.64
N LYS A 95 6.46 -18.06 1.12
CA LYS A 95 5.67 -18.90 2.03
C LYS A 95 5.77 -18.52 3.51
N PHE A 96 6.58 -17.52 3.87
CA PHE A 96 6.81 -17.14 5.24
C PHE A 96 6.09 -15.84 5.60
N ILE A 97 5.65 -15.75 6.86
CA ILE A 97 5.12 -14.50 7.42
C ILE A 97 6.31 -13.66 7.90
N GLY A 98 6.57 -12.55 7.22
CA GLY A 98 7.64 -11.63 7.58
C GLY A 98 7.27 -10.68 8.71
N SER A 99 5.98 -10.28 8.77
CA SER A 99 5.47 -9.41 9.83
C SER A 99 3.95 -9.59 9.98
N GLN A 100 3.46 -9.44 11.22
CA GLN A 100 2.02 -9.42 11.54
C GLN A 100 1.53 -8.01 11.89
N SER A 101 2.41 -7.02 11.91
CA SER A 101 2.10 -5.66 12.39
C SER A 101 2.51 -4.56 11.42
N MET A 102 2.74 -4.90 10.15
CA MET A 102 3.13 -3.94 9.12
C MET A 102 2.09 -2.82 8.98
N GLN A 103 2.56 -1.60 8.84
CA GLN A 103 1.69 -0.44 8.61
C GLN A 103 1.48 -0.26 7.12
N LYS A 104 0.21 -0.42 6.68
CA LYS A 104 -0.16 -0.35 5.25
C LYS A 104 -0.90 0.94 4.89
N VAL A 105 -0.97 1.89 5.80
CA VAL A 105 -1.51 3.23 5.55
C VAL A 105 -0.43 4.25 5.82
N VAL A 106 -0.19 5.13 4.87
CA VAL A 106 0.81 6.18 4.92
C VAL A 106 0.14 7.54 4.81
N GLN A 107 0.58 8.48 5.64
CA GLN A 107 0.15 9.86 5.53
C GLN A 107 0.96 10.57 4.43
N VAL A 108 0.28 10.99 3.37
CA VAL A 108 0.89 11.77 2.28
C VAL A 108 0.94 13.26 2.65
N ASN A 109 -0.18 13.76 3.18
CA ASN A 109 -0.25 15.12 3.73
C ASN A 109 -1.37 15.19 4.79
N LYS A 110 -1.62 16.39 5.33
CA LYS A 110 -2.60 16.59 6.40
C LYS A 110 -4.01 16.07 6.08
N TYR A 111 -4.41 16.07 4.81
CA TYR A 111 -5.75 15.69 4.35
C TYR A 111 -5.74 14.52 3.36
N MET A 112 -4.63 13.78 3.29
CA MET A 112 -4.49 12.67 2.34
C MET A 112 -3.77 11.49 2.98
N LEU A 113 -4.37 10.32 2.86
CA LEU A 113 -3.81 9.02 3.19
C LEU A 113 -3.63 8.20 1.91
N SER A 114 -2.60 7.36 1.91
CA SER A 114 -2.38 6.31 0.93
C SER A 114 -2.48 4.95 1.59
N THR A 115 -3.04 3.96 0.89
CA THR A 115 -2.91 2.56 1.27
C THR A 115 -1.99 1.83 0.30
N MET A 116 -1.34 0.78 0.77
CA MET A 116 -0.46 -0.02 -0.06
C MET A 116 -0.91 -1.47 -0.16
N ALA A 117 -0.87 -2.01 -1.38
CA ALA A 117 -1.02 -3.43 -1.67
C ALA A 117 -0.03 -3.82 -2.78
N GLY A 118 0.46 -5.05 -2.74
CA GLY A 118 1.50 -5.54 -3.66
C GLY A 118 2.88 -5.53 -3.03
N GLY A 119 3.92 -5.21 -3.80
CA GLY A 119 5.30 -5.16 -3.34
C GLY A 119 5.53 -4.11 -2.27
N ALA A 120 5.78 -4.54 -1.03
CA ALA A 120 5.95 -3.62 0.09
C ALA A 120 7.07 -2.60 -0.15
N ALA A 121 8.19 -3.03 -0.75
CA ALA A 121 9.32 -2.16 -1.06
C ALA A 121 8.94 -1.09 -2.09
N ASP A 122 8.25 -1.49 -3.16
CA ASP A 122 7.81 -0.57 -4.22
C ASP A 122 6.81 0.44 -3.66
N CYS A 123 5.78 -0.04 -2.93
CA CYS A 123 4.78 0.84 -2.33
C CYS A 123 5.40 1.84 -1.35
N ILE A 124 6.25 1.39 -0.42
CA ILE A 124 6.90 2.26 0.57
C ILE A 124 7.79 3.30 -0.13
N TYR A 125 8.53 2.88 -1.14
CA TYR A 125 9.39 3.80 -1.88
C TYR A 125 8.59 4.91 -2.55
N TRP A 126 7.56 4.54 -3.33
CA TRP A 126 6.76 5.51 -4.07
C TRP A 126 5.85 6.36 -3.18
N ASP A 127 5.39 5.83 -2.04
CA ASP A 127 4.72 6.63 -1.02
C ASP A 127 5.66 7.71 -0.43
N ARG A 128 6.92 7.38 -0.18
CA ARG A 128 7.92 8.37 0.27
C ARG A 128 8.18 9.43 -0.80
N VAL A 129 8.31 9.02 -2.06
CA VAL A 129 8.47 9.97 -3.17
C VAL A 129 7.25 10.87 -3.28
N LEU A 130 6.04 10.31 -3.23
CA LEU A 130 4.79 11.07 -3.27
C LEU A 130 4.69 12.06 -2.10
N THR A 131 5.03 11.63 -0.89
CA THR A 131 5.03 12.49 0.30
C THR A 131 6.02 13.67 0.14
N ARG A 132 7.20 13.40 -0.39
CA ARG A 132 8.19 14.43 -0.71
C ARG A 132 7.66 15.41 -1.76
N GLU A 133 7.12 14.92 -2.85
CA GLU A 133 6.54 15.76 -3.92
C GLU A 133 5.33 16.57 -3.40
N SER A 134 4.50 15.99 -2.55
CA SER A 134 3.39 16.70 -1.89
C SER A 134 3.92 17.86 -1.03
N ARG A 135 5.01 17.64 -0.30
CA ARG A 135 5.63 18.69 0.51
C ARG A 135 6.28 19.79 -0.35
N LEU A 136 6.95 19.41 -1.43
CA LEU A 136 7.53 20.38 -2.37
C LEU A 136 6.45 21.21 -3.06
N HIS A 137 5.32 20.58 -3.43
CA HIS A 137 4.17 21.28 -4.00
C HIS A 137 3.62 22.33 -3.01
N GLU A 138 3.41 21.95 -1.76
CA GLU A 138 2.94 22.87 -0.71
C GLU A 138 3.90 24.05 -0.51
N LEU A 139 5.22 23.80 -0.53
CA LEU A 139 6.23 24.86 -0.38
C LEU A 139 6.24 25.82 -1.57
N ARG A 140 6.08 25.31 -2.80
CA ARG A 140 6.13 26.12 -4.04
C ARG A 140 4.84 26.92 -4.24
N TYR A 141 3.70 26.27 -4.08
CA TYR A 141 2.40 26.83 -4.49
C TYR A 141 1.58 27.34 -3.30
N LYS A 142 2.01 27.05 -2.06
CA LYS A 142 1.28 27.36 -0.82
C LYS A 142 -0.10 26.71 -0.74
N GLU A 143 -0.29 25.65 -1.53
CA GLU A 143 -1.50 24.84 -1.61
C GLU A 143 -1.16 23.36 -1.43
N LEU A 144 -2.09 22.62 -0.84
CA LEU A 144 -1.92 21.18 -0.66
C LEU A 144 -2.14 20.45 -1.98
N LEU A 145 -1.30 19.43 -2.23
CA LEU A 145 -1.47 18.57 -3.39
C LEU A 145 -2.84 17.86 -3.32
N SER A 146 -3.64 17.98 -4.37
CA SER A 146 -4.93 17.31 -4.44
C SER A 146 -4.80 15.80 -4.64
N VAL A 147 -5.82 15.01 -4.20
CA VAL A 147 -5.85 13.55 -4.42
C VAL A 147 -5.75 13.20 -5.91
N ARG A 148 -6.42 14.00 -6.77
CA ARG A 148 -6.38 13.82 -8.23
C ARG A 148 -4.98 14.00 -8.78
N SER A 149 -4.26 15.03 -8.34
CA SER A 149 -2.88 15.30 -8.75
C SER A 149 -1.90 14.26 -8.23
N ALA A 150 -2.05 13.84 -6.98
CA ALA A 150 -1.28 12.75 -6.38
C ALA A 150 -1.48 11.43 -7.14
N ALA A 151 -2.73 11.07 -7.44
CA ALA A 151 -3.05 9.87 -8.21
C ALA A 151 -2.49 9.95 -9.64
N ARG A 152 -2.50 11.12 -10.27
CA ARG A 152 -1.90 11.31 -11.59
C ARG A 152 -0.38 11.14 -11.55
N PHE A 153 0.25 11.66 -10.51
CA PHE A 153 1.70 11.49 -10.32
C PHE A 153 2.07 10.00 -10.24
N ILE A 154 1.40 9.23 -9.36
CA ILE A 154 1.63 7.78 -9.22
C ILE A 154 1.29 7.04 -10.52
N CYS A 155 0.21 7.40 -11.22
CA CYS A 155 -0.16 6.82 -12.50
C CYS A 155 0.93 7.03 -13.57
N ASN A 156 1.53 8.21 -13.66
CA ASN A 156 2.63 8.49 -14.58
C ASN A 156 3.86 7.63 -14.24
N VAL A 157 4.21 7.54 -12.95
CA VAL A 157 5.28 6.64 -12.47
C VAL A 157 5.00 5.19 -12.90
N ALA A 158 3.78 4.70 -12.63
CA ALA A 158 3.41 3.33 -13.00
C ALA A 158 3.53 3.09 -14.52
N ALA A 159 3.14 4.08 -15.33
CA ALA A 159 3.26 4.01 -16.78
C ALA A 159 4.74 3.96 -17.24
N ASP A 160 5.63 4.75 -16.60
CA ASP A 160 7.07 4.77 -16.91
C ASP A 160 7.75 3.42 -16.57
N TYR A 161 7.27 2.73 -15.54
CA TYR A 161 7.78 1.43 -15.08
C TYR A 161 6.97 0.23 -15.57
N LYS A 162 6.00 0.43 -16.46
CA LYS A 162 5.14 -0.65 -16.97
C LYS A 162 5.95 -1.75 -17.65
N GLY A 163 5.68 -2.99 -17.27
CA GLY A 163 6.36 -4.17 -17.80
C GLY A 163 7.74 -4.44 -17.18
N MET A 164 8.15 -3.68 -16.16
CA MET A 164 9.45 -3.83 -15.49
C MET A 164 9.33 -4.47 -14.10
N GLY A 165 8.21 -5.15 -13.82
CA GLY A 165 7.99 -5.85 -12.55
C GLY A 165 7.56 -4.95 -11.40
N LEU A 166 7.13 -3.71 -11.64
CA LEU A 166 6.51 -2.89 -10.62
C LEU A 166 5.23 -3.57 -10.13
N CYS A 167 5.12 -3.80 -8.82
CA CYS A 167 3.96 -4.42 -8.20
C CYS A 167 3.38 -3.48 -7.15
N MET A 168 2.37 -2.70 -7.55
CA MET A 168 1.82 -1.63 -6.73
C MET A 168 0.34 -1.45 -6.99
N GLY A 169 -0.47 -1.59 -5.95
CA GLY A 169 -1.87 -1.21 -5.92
C GLY A 169 -2.10 -0.23 -4.78
N MET A 170 -2.47 1.00 -5.08
CA MET A 170 -2.60 2.06 -4.09
C MET A 170 -3.98 2.67 -4.13
N MET A 171 -4.57 2.90 -2.96
CA MET A 171 -5.73 3.78 -2.83
C MET A 171 -5.28 5.09 -2.20
N LEU A 172 -5.60 6.18 -2.86
CA LEU A 172 -5.39 7.54 -2.35
C LEU A 172 -6.75 8.08 -1.88
N ALA A 173 -6.83 8.36 -0.60
CA ALA A 173 -8.03 8.89 0.04
C ALA A 173 -7.73 10.27 0.60
N GLY A 174 -8.59 11.23 0.33
CA GLY A 174 -8.39 12.58 0.83
C GLY A 174 -9.62 13.46 0.70
N TRP A 175 -9.52 14.62 1.34
CA TRP A 175 -10.55 15.63 1.29
C TRP A 175 -10.04 16.87 0.58
N SER A 176 -10.78 17.33 -0.42
CA SER A 176 -10.48 18.54 -1.16
C SER A 176 -11.64 19.54 -1.04
N THR A 177 -11.52 20.69 -1.69
CA THR A 177 -12.60 21.68 -1.82
C THR A 177 -13.83 21.11 -2.51
N GLU A 178 -13.65 20.10 -3.36
CA GLU A 178 -14.73 19.40 -4.08
C GLU A 178 -15.41 18.32 -3.22
N GLY A 179 -14.87 18.00 -2.04
CA GLY A 179 -15.36 16.98 -1.12
C GLY A 179 -14.45 15.78 -0.98
N PRO A 180 -15.00 14.65 -0.49
CA PRO A 180 -14.25 13.41 -0.31
C PRO A 180 -13.87 12.80 -1.66
N SER A 181 -12.63 12.38 -1.79
CA SER A 181 -12.10 11.76 -3.00
C SER A 181 -11.36 10.46 -2.67
N LEU A 182 -11.73 9.39 -3.36
CA LEU A 182 -11.09 8.10 -3.27
C LEU A 182 -10.70 7.64 -4.67
N VAL A 183 -9.41 7.35 -4.86
CA VAL A 183 -8.84 7.00 -6.16
C VAL A 183 -7.99 5.76 -6.01
N TYR A 184 -8.18 4.80 -6.89
CA TYR A 184 -7.33 3.62 -7.02
C TYR A 184 -6.35 3.81 -8.18
N VAL A 185 -5.10 3.43 -7.95
CA VAL A 185 -4.04 3.39 -8.99
C VAL A 185 -3.33 2.05 -8.89
N ASP A 186 -3.08 1.41 -10.04
CA ASP A 186 -2.32 0.16 -10.12
C ASP A 186 -0.99 0.30 -10.87
N SER A 187 -0.24 -0.80 -10.88
CA SER A 187 1.07 -0.89 -11.56
C SER A 187 1.01 -0.81 -13.09
N ASP A 188 -0.17 -0.95 -13.69
CA ASP A 188 -0.36 -0.79 -15.13
C ASP A 188 -0.63 0.67 -15.54
N GLY A 189 -0.72 1.57 -14.56
CA GLY A 189 -1.07 2.97 -14.77
C GLY A 189 -2.57 3.20 -14.89
N LEU A 190 -3.41 2.23 -14.51
CA LEU A 190 -4.85 2.42 -14.41
C LEU A 190 -5.15 3.33 -13.22
N ARG A 191 -6.02 4.32 -13.43
CA ARG A 191 -6.47 5.26 -12.40
C ARG A 191 -7.99 5.37 -12.43
N ILE A 192 -8.63 4.93 -11.35
CA ILE A 192 -10.08 4.91 -11.24
C ILE A 192 -10.51 5.75 -10.03
N HIS A 193 -11.48 6.65 -10.26
CA HIS A 193 -12.21 7.34 -9.21
C HIS A 193 -13.45 6.53 -8.83
N GLY A 194 -13.71 6.34 -7.57
CA GLY A 194 -14.87 5.56 -7.13
C GLY A 194 -15.27 5.83 -5.70
N LYS A 195 -16.35 5.19 -5.30
CA LYS A 195 -16.86 5.29 -3.92
C LYS A 195 -16.49 4.10 -3.05
N VAL A 196 -16.20 2.95 -3.65
CA VAL A 196 -15.89 1.71 -2.95
C VAL A 196 -14.78 1.00 -3.69
N PHE A 197 -13.74 0.61 -2.98
CA PHE A 197 -12.64 -0.21 -3.50
C PHE A 197 -12.22 -1.24 -2.46
N ALA A 198 -11.79 -2.38 -2.96
CA ALA A 198 -10.95 -3.30 -2.22
C ALA A 198 -9.75 -3.68 -3.09
N VAL A 199 -8.57 -3.77 -2.50
CA VAL A 199 -7.32 -4.00 -3.21
C VAL A 199 -6.49 -5.05 -2.49
N GLY A 200 -5.78 -5.88 -3.25
CA GLY A 200 -4.94 -6.95 -2.75
C GLY A 200 -5.53 -8.34 -2.97
N SER A 201 -4.84 -9.37 -2.50
CA SER A 201 -5.21 -10.79 -2.71
C SER A 201 -6.57 -11.18 -2.11
N GLY A 202 -6.95 -10.57 -0.98
CA GLY A 202 -8.25 -10.79 -0.33
C GLY A 202 -9.37 -9.88 -0.81
N ALA A 203 -9.14 -9.02 -1.81
CA ALA A 203 -10.07 -7.99 -2.26
C ALA A 203 -11.45 -8.54 -2.67
N SER A 204 -11.53 -9.65 -3.39
CA SER A 204 -12.79 -10.24 -3.83
C SER A 204 -13.67 -10.69 -2.66
N ASN A 205 -13.07 -11.23 -1.60
CA ASN A 205 -13.80 -11.62 -0.40
C ASN A 205 -14.35 -10.39 0.35
N ALA A 206 -13.54 -9.32 0.43
CA ALA A 206 -13.97 -8.07 1.05
C ALA A 206 -15.08 -7.38 0.25
N LEU A 207 -14.98 -7.37 -1.10
CA LEU A 207 -15.99 -6.79 -1.98
C LEU A 207 -17.33 -7.50 -1.84
N GLY A 208 -17.38 -8.83 -1.70
CA GLY A 208 -18.62 -9.55 -1.50
C GLY A 208 -19.42 -9.07 -0.27
N ILE A 209 -18.73 -8.70 0.81
CA ILE A 209 -19.36 -8.11 2.00
C ILE A 209 -19.79 -6.67 1.75
N LEU A 210 -18.93 -5.88 1.08
CA LEU A 210 -19.25 -4.49 0.77
C LEU A 210 -20.44 -4.38 -0.19
N ASP A 211 -20.49 -5.20 -1.23
CA ASP A 211 -21.58 -5.20 -2.21
C ASP A 211 -22.94 -5.53 -1.59
N THR A 212 -22.93 -6.37 -0.54
CA THR A 212 -24.14 -6.74 0.18
C THR A 212 -24.66 -5.63 1.08
N ASP A 213 -23.79 -4.96 1.82
CA ASP A 213 -24.20 -4.13 2.96
C ASP A 213 -23.82 -2.65 2.83
N TYR A 214 -22.99 -2.28 1.83
CA TYR A 214 -22.62 -0.89 1.64
C TYR A 214 -23.81 -0.04 1.21
N ARG A 215 -23.98 1.08 1.90
CA ARG A 215 -24.92 2.15 1.58
C ARG A 215 -24.27 3.48 1.91
N PHE A 216 -24.52 4.48 1.09
CA PHE A 216 -23.95 5.82 1.31
C PHE A 216 -24.39 6.46 2.65
N ASN A 217 -25.61 6.18 3.09
CA ASN A 217 -26.22 6.78 4.28
C ASN A 217 -25.91 6.03 5.60
N LEU A 218 -24.89 5.18 5.64
CA LEU A 218 -24.46 4.51 6.87
C LEU A 218 -24.15 5.53 7.97
N SER A 219 -24.43 5.16 9.22
CA SER A 219 -23.90 5.84 10.39
C SER A 219 -22.40 5.51 10.55
N ASN A 220 -21.69 6.26 11.38
CA ASN A 220 -20.27 5.98 11.63
C ASN A 220 -20.06 4.58 12.21
N GLU A 221 -20.91 4.15 13.14
CA GLU A 221 -20.80 2.85 13.78
C GLU A 221 -21.05 1.70 12.80
N GLU A 222 -22.10 1.81 11.96
CA GLU A 222 -22.39 0.84 10.90
C GLU A 222 -21.25 0.77 9.87
N ALA A 223 -20.69 1.92 9.47
CA ALA A 223 -19.61 1.99 8.51
C ALA A 223 -18.30 1.39 9.07
N PHE A 224 -18.00 1.63 10.35
CA PHE A 224 -16.84 1.02 11.02
C PHE A 224 -17.01 -0.50 11.14
N ASP A 225 -18.20 -0.97 11.53
CA ASP A 225 -18.49 -2.40 11.63
C ASP A 225 -18.40 -3.08 10.26
N LEU A 226 -18.97 -2.47 9.22
CA LEU A 226 -18.89 -2.98 7.85
C LEU A 226 -17.45 -3.11 7.38
N ALA A 227 -16.60 -2.10 7.62
CA ALA A 227 -15.20 -2.13 7.25
C ALA A 227 -14.42 -3.24 7.95
N PHE A 228 -14.59 -3.38 9.27
CA PHE A 228 -13.97 -4.48 10.02
C PHE A 228 -14.45 -5.84 9.53
N ARG A 229 -15.74 -6.01 9.30
CA ARG A 229 -16.33 -7.25 8.84
C ARG A 229 -15.83 -7.63 7.44
N ALA A 230 -15.73 -6.67 6.51
CA ALA A 230 -15.21 -6.92 5.18
C ALA A 230 -13.77 -7.43 5.20
N VAL A 231 -12.88 -6.74 5.93
CA VAL A 231 -11.48 -7.16 6.06
C VAL A 231 -11.37 -8.48 6.84
N TYR A 232 -12.14 -8.68 7.91
CA TYR A 232 -12.17 -9.94 8.65
C TYR A 232 -12.52 -11.13 7.74
N HIS A 233 -13.60 -11.05 6.94
CA HIS A 233 -13.94 -12.12 6.02
C HIS A 233 -12.87 -12.40 4.98
N ALA A 234 -12.17 -11.37 4.52
CA ALA A 234 -11.02 -11.53 3.65
C ALA A 234 -9.88 -12.28 4.36
N THR A 235 -9.53 -11.90 5.59
CA THR A 235 -8.45 -12.58 6.35
C THR A 235 -8.76 -14.04 6.68
N MET A 236 -10.04 -14.44 6.74
CA MET A 236 -10.43 -15.83 6.95
C MET A 236 -10.32 -16.71 5.69
N ARG A 237 -10.24 -16.12 4.52
CA ARG A 237 -10.19 -16.82 3.22
C ARG A 237 -8.86 -16.66 2.50
N ASP A 238 -8.18 -15.56 2.73
CA ASP A 238 -6.89 -15.25 2.14
C ASP A 238 -5.77 -15.48 3.16
N ILE A 239 -4.94 -16.49 2.90
CA ILE A 239 -3.81 -16.85 3.78
C ILE A 239 -2.74 -15.76 3.87
N PHE A 240 -2.67 -14.87 2.89
CA PHE A 240 -1.70 -13.78 2.85
C PHE A 240 -2.15 -12.56 3.64
N SER A 241 -3.43 -12.46 3.99
CA SER A 241 -3.99 -11.39 4.82
C SER A 241 -4.15 -11.83 6.27
N GLY A 242 -3.97 -10.91 7.22
CA GLY A 242 -4.13 -11.21 8.66
C GLY A 242 -3.44 -10.21 9.57
N GLY A 243 -3.20 -10.63 10.82
CA GLY A 243 -2.60 -9.79 11.87
C GLY A 243 -3.61 -8.81 12.46
N LEU A 244 -3.22 -7.55 12.61
CA LEU A 244 -4.09 -6.48 13.10
C LEU A 244 -4.87 -5.85 11.96
N VAL A 245 -6.15 -5.69 12.13
CA VAL A 245 -7.02 -4.90 11.24
C VAL A 245 -7.07 -3.47 11.77
N ARG A 246 -6.60 -2.53 10.95
CA ARG A 246 -6.51 -1.10 11.30
C ARG A 246 -7.54 -0.32 10.53
N LEU A 247 -8.32 0.47 11.24
CA LEU A 247 -9.38 1.31 10.68
C LEU A 247 -9.04 2.79 10.84
N TYR A 248 -9.04 3.48 9.71
CA TYR A 248 -8.85 4.92 9.63
C TYR A 248 -10.13 5.56 9.13
N HIS A 249 -10.50 6.64 9.77
CA HIS A 249 -11.62 7.47 9.38
C HIS A 249 -11.12 8.86 9.03
N MET A 250 -11.54 9.36 7.89
CA MET A 250 -11.24 10.70 7.42
C MET A 250 -12.53 11.48 7.24
N ASP A 251 -12.63 12.59 7.93
CA ASP A 251 -13.70 13.56 7.78
C ASP A 251 -13.18 14.85 7.10
N ARG A 252 -14.03 15.86 7.04
CA ARG A 252 -13.67 17.15 6.41
C ARG A 252 -12.52 17.88 7.12
N SER A 253 -12.33 17.64 8.41
CA SER A 253 -11.37 18.38 9.24
C SER A 253 -10.01 17.69 9.31
N THR A 254 -10.01 16.36 9.41
CA THR A 254 -8.80 15.56 9.63
C THR A 254 -9.06 14.08 9.41
N TRP A 255 -8.02 13.29 9.55
CA TRP A 255 -8.11 11.84 9.64
C TRP A 255 -7.66 11.36 11.03
N ARG A 256 -8.14 10.19 11.43
CA ARG A 256 -7.73 9.52 12.67
C ARG A 256 -7.71 8.01 12.51
N ASN A 257 -6.82 7.36 13.21
CA ASN A 257 -6.93 5.92 13.45
C ASN A 257 -8.02 5.70 14.50
N VAL A 258 -9.08 5.00 14.13
CA VAL A 258 -10.24 4.78 15.01
C VAL A 258 -9.99 3.62 15.94
N ALA A 259 -9.49 2.50 15.41
CA ALA A 259 -9.20 1.31 16.18
C ALA A 259 -8.25 0.38 15.43
N ASN A 260 -7.52 -0.42 16.22
CA ASN A 260 -6.71 -1.53 15.76
C ASN A 260 -7.21 -2.77 16.48
N LYS A 261 -7.71 -3.76 15.74
CA LYS A 261 -8.28 -4.98 16.29
C LYS A 261 -7.54 -6.20 15.78
N ASP A 262 -7.28 -7.15 16.65
CA ASP A 262 -6.73 -8.44 16.25
C ASP A 262 -7.76 -9.24 15.46
N CYS A 263 -7.30 -10.00 14.45
CA CYS A 263 -8.17 -10.90 13.70
C CYS A 263 -8.86 -11.93 14.60
N GLN A 264 -8.24 -12.30 15.73
CA GLN A 264 -8.84 -13.22 16.70
C GLN A 264 -10.01 -12.57 17.43
N GLU A 265 -9.89 -11.32 17.87
CA GLU A 265 -10.99 -10.56 18.48
C GLU A 265 -12.19 -10.44 17.52
N LEU A 266 -11.89 -10.14 16.24
CA LEU A 266 -12.91 -10.04 15.21
C LEU A 266 -13.57 -11.40 14.94
N HIS A 267 -12.79 -12.49 15.01
CA HIS A 267 -13.34 -13.85 14.89
C HIS A 267 -14.32 -14.17 16.00
N GLU A 268 -13.98 -13.85 17.24
CA GLU A 268 -14.90 -14.05 18.38
C GLU A 268 -16.19 -13.24 18.24
N LYS A 269 -16.10 -12.02 17.71
CA LYS A 269 -17.25 -11.16 17.47
C LYS A 269 -18.17 -11.71 16.37
N TYR A 270 -17.61 -12.02 15.19
CA TYR A 270 -18.42 -12.31 14.01
C TYR A 270 -18.80 -13.79 13.87
N SER A 271 -18.01 -14.74 14.40
CA SER A 271 -18.37 -16.16 14.40
C SER A 271 -19.57 -16.45 15.29
N LYS A 272 -19.68 -15.82 16.46
CA LYS A 272 -20.84 -15.94 17.34
C LYS A 272 -22.12 -15.39 16.71
N SER A 273 -22.03 -14.33 15.94
CA SER A 273 -23.16 -13.75 15.20
C SER A 273 -23.68 -14.71 14.11
N ALA A 274 -22.77 -15.36 13.37
CA ALA A 274 -23.15 -16.32 12.34
C ALA A 274 -23.89 -17.55 12.92
N ASN A 275 -23.43 -18.08 14.06
CA ASN A 275 -24.09 -19.20 14.74
C ASN A 275 -25.49 -18.85 15.27
N ASN A 276 -25.72 -17.63 15.70
CA ASN A 276 -27.05 -17.17 16.13
C ASN A 276 -28.02 -17.06 14.95
N HIS A 277 -27.59 -16.68 13.76
CA HIS A 277 -28.47 -16.70 12.58
C HIS A 277 -28.89 -18.11 12.15
N VAL A 278 -27.97 -19.08 12.18
CA VAL A 278 -28.27 -20.47 11.86
C VAL A 278 -29.27 -21.07 12.83
N VAL A 279 -29.16 -20.75 14.12
CA VAL A 279 -30.10 -21.24 15.16
C VAL A 279 -31.47 -20.57 15.04
N LEU A 280 -31.57 -19.33 14.63
CA LEU A 280 -32.85 -18.63 14.44
C LEU A 280 -33.60 -19.14 13.20
N ASP A 281 -32.88 -19.43 12.10
CA ASP A 281 -33.48 -20.01 10.89
C ASP A 281 -33.95 -21.45 11.12
N ALA A 282 -33.23 -22.22 11.93
CA ALA A 282 -33.68 -23.56 12.32
C ALA A 282 -34.95 -23.51 13.18
N LYS A 283 -35.13 -22.50 14.03
CA LYS A 283 -36.35 -22.31 14.84
C LYS A 283 -37.54 -21.74 14.08
N ARG A 284 -37.32 -21.12 12.90
CA ARG A 284 -38.41 -20.65 12.02
C ARG A 284 -38.96 -21.70 11.08
N LYS A 285 -38.30 -22.87 10.98
CA LYS A 285 -38.73 -23.99 10.13
C LYS A 285 -39.40 -25.14 10.90
N VAL A 286 -39.71 -24.95 12.17
CA VAL A 286 -40.55 -25.80 13.02
C VAL A 286 -41.79 -24.97 13.39
#